data_2372dffcbdf0980e694347895cc4aa74
#
_entry.id   2372dffcbdf0980e694347895cc4aa74
#
_cell.length_a   1.000
_cell.length_b   1.000
_cell.length_c   1.000
_cell.angle_alpha   90.00
_cell.angle_beta   90.00
_cell.angle_gamma   90.00
#
_symmetry.space_group_name_H-M   'P 1'
#
loop_
_entity.id
_entity.type
_entity.pdbx_description
1 polymer ?
#
loop_
_entity_poly.entity_id
_entity_poly.type
_entity_poly.pdbx_seq_one_letter_code
_entity_poly.pdbx_strand_id
1 'polypeptide(L)'
;LSSLVWAMRHAIHNGQDRVIVAIPYTSIIVQTASILRNIFGEENVLEHHSNADPEQIRDERLRERMRLATENWDYPIIVTTNVQLFESMFDNRPSVCRRLHNIVNSVIILDEVQTLQVDYLQPIVDSLKTYNKLFKMSVLFTTASQPVLSGVIEGCNPKASFSGINEIKEIIPENFWLHDKLRRV
;
A
#
# COMPACT_ATOMS: atom_id res chain seq x y z
N LEU A 1 -6.28 -12.16 -0.38
CA LEU A 1 -5.83 -12.74 -1.66
C LEU A 1 -6.56 -12.16 -2.87
N SER A 2 -7.87 -11.90 -2.83
CA SER A 2 -8.63 -11.34 -3.97
C SER A 2 -8.10 -9.98 -4.42
N SER A 3 -7.77 -9.10 -3.48
CA SER A 3 -7.16 -7.78 -3.75
C SER A 3 -5.81 -7.90 -4.47
N LEU A 4 -4.99 -8.87 -4.08
CA LEU A 4 -3.70 -9.12 -4.74
C LEU A 4 -3.88 -9.63 -6.17
N VAL A 5 -4.79 -10.58 -6.40
CA VAL A 5 -5.08 -11.09 -7.76
C VAL A 5 -5.57 -9.96 -8.66
N TRP A 6 -6.42 -9.11 -8.15
CA TRP A 6 -6.88 -7.93 -8.88
C TRP A 6 -5.70 -7.00 -9.19
N ALA A 7 -4.87 -6.68 -8.19
CA ALA A 7 -3.73 -5.78 -8.35
C ALA A 7 -2.72 -6.30 -9.38
N MET A 8 -2.42 -7.59 -9.36
CA MET A 8 -1.52 -8.21 -10.34
C MET A 8 -2.08 -8.15 -11.77
N ARG A 9 -3.37 -8.46 -11.95
CA ARG A 9 -4.02 -8.33 -13.26
C ARG A 9 -4.03 -6.88 -13.75
N HIS A 10 -4.30 -5.95 -12.84
CA HIS A 10 -4.28 -4.53 -13.13
C HIS A 10 -2.87 -4.06 -13.52
N ALA A 11 -1.84 -4.49 -12.80
CA ALA A 11 -0.44 -4.19 -13.12
C ALA A 11 -0.05 -4.69 -14.50
N ILE A 12 -0.37 -5.95 -14.83
CA ILE A 12 -0.10 -6.54 -16.14
C ILE A 12 -0.82 -5.75 -17.25
N HIS A 13 -2.09 -5.42 -17.05
CA HIS A 13 -2.90 -4.69 -18.04
C HIS A 13 -2.36 -3.28 -18.32
N ASN A 14 -1.86 -2.60 -17.30
CA ASN A 14 -1.39 -1.21 -17.39
C ASN A 14 0.14 -1.08 -17.56
N GLY A 15 0.87 -2.20 -17.62
CA GLY A 15 2.34 -2.21 -17.75
C GLY A 15 3.02 -1.62 -16.51
N GLN A 16 2.51 -1.94 -15.32
CA GLN A 16 3.10 -1.53 -14.05
C GLN A 16 4.07 -2.60 -13.53
N ASP A 17 5.13 -2.17 -12.87
CA ASP A 17 6.29 -3.02 -12.58
C ASP A 17 6.12 -3.89 -11.33
N ARG A 18 5.31 -3.43 -10.36
CA ARG A 18 5.24 -4.08 -9.03
C ARG A 18 3.93 -3.84 -8.30
N VAL A 19 3.73 -4.66 -7.25
CA VAL A 19 2.61 -4.54 -6.32
C VAL A 19 3.16 -4.29 -4.91
N ILE A 20 2.69 -3.22 -4.28
CA ILE A 20 3.03 -2.86 -2.90
C ILE A 20 1.79 -3.08 -2.03
N VAL A 21 1.90 -3.95 -1.03
CA VAL A 21 0.82 -4.25 -0.08
C VAL A 21 1.15 -3.57 1.24
N ALA A 22 0.42 -2.53 1.57
CA ALA A 22 0.57 -1.77 2.81
C ALA A 22 -0.54 -2.15 3.80
N ILE A 23 -0.13 -2.66 4.96
CA ILE A 23 -1.01 -3.23 6.01
C ILE A 23 -0.73 -2.49 7.33
N PRO A 24 -1.75 -2.16 8.15
CA PRO A 24 -1.52 -1.39 9.38
C PRO A 24 -0.82 -2.16 10.49
N TYR A 25 -0.86 -3.51 10.47
CA TYR A 25 -0.40 -4.34 11.58
C TYR A 25 0.77 -5.25 11.18
N THR A 26 1.89 -5.17 11.92
CA THR A 26 3.12 -5.94 11.63
C THR A 26 2.93 -7.46 11.73
N SER A 27 2.08 -7.94 12.66
CA SER A 27 1.79 -9.37 12.80
C SER A 27 1.14 -9.98 11.54
N ILE A 28 0.28 -9.20 10.87
CA ILE A 28 -0.38 -9.62 9.63
C ILE A 28 0.60 -9.58 8.46
N ILE A 29 1.57 -8.66 8.47
CA ILE A 29 2.61 -8.55 7.44
C ILE A 29 3.42 -9.84 7.36
N VAL A 30 3.94 -10.33 8.48
CA VAL A 30 4.75 -11.56 8.54
C VAL A 30 3.97 -12.75 7.97
N GLN A 31 2.71 -12.91 8.38
CA GLN A 31 1.84 -13.97 7.87
C GLN A 31 1.58 -13.82 6.37
N THR A 32 1.26 -12.61 5.92
CA THR A 32 0.98 -12.31 4.50
C THR A 32 2.22 -12.56 3.65
N ALA A 33 3.39 -12.05 4.06
CA ALA A 33 4.65 -12.24 3.37
C ALA A 33 5.01 -13.74 3.25
N SER A 34 4.82 -14.52 4.32
CA SER A 34 5.05 -15.96 4.31
C SER A 34 4.13 -16.68 3.29
N ILE A 35 2.85 -16.35 3.26
CA ILE A 35 1.91 -16.92 2.27
C ILE A 35 2.34 -16.55 0.85
N LEU A 36 2.73 -15.29 0.62
CA LEU A 36 3.13 -14.83 -0.71
C LEU A 36 4.44 -15.45 -1.17
N ARG A 37 5.42 -15.63 -0.28
CA ARG A 37 6.67 -16.35 -0.59
C ARG A 37 6.41 -17.80 -0.99
N ASN A 38 5.48 -18.48 -0.33
CA ASN A 38 5.10 -19.84 -0.70
C ASN A 38 4.45 -19.94 -2.10
N ILE A 39 3.81 -18.88 -2.57
CA ILE A 39 3.12 -18.84 -3.87
C ILE A 39 4.07 -18.36 -4.98
N PHE A 40 4.85 -17.32 -4.72
CA PHE A 40 5.61 -16.59 -5.75
C PHE A 40 7.13 -16.79 -5.67
N GLY A 41 7.63 -17.48 -4.64
CA GLY A 41 9.06 -17.63 -4.37
C GLY A 41 9.61 -16.53 -3.45
N GLU A 42 10.63 -16.88 -2.68
CA GLU A 42 11.27 -15.97 -1.73
C GLU A 42 11.95 -14.77 -2.40
N GLU A 43 12.47 -15.00 -3.60
CA GLU A 43 13.17 -14.00 -4.40
C GLU A 43 12.24 -12.90 -4.97
N ASN A 44 10.93 -13.10 -4.94
CA ASN A 44 9.96 -12.18 -5.50
C ASN A 44 9.18 -11.38 -4.45
N VAL A 45 9.36 -11.68 -3.16
CA VAL A 45 8.59 -11.06 -2.08
C VAL A 45 9.51 -10.43 -1.04
N LEU A 46 9.49 -9.11 -0.96
CA LEU A 46 10.15 -8.35 0.09
C LEU A 46 9.17 -8.07 1.23
N GLU A 47 9.55 -8.45 2.44
CA GLU A 47 8.91 -8.04 3.68
C GLU A 47 9.70 -6.88 4.29
N HIS A 48 9.05 -5.76 4.59
CA HIS A 48 9.68 -4.59 5.18
C HIS A 48 8.79 -3.91 6.23
N HIS A 49 9.22 -3.95 7.46
CA HIS A 49 8.61 -3.24 8.60
C HIS A 49 9.65 -2.99 9.71
N SER A 50 9.31 -2.18 10.69
CA SER A 50 10.24 -1.75 11.75
C SER A 50 10.85 -2.89 12.59
N ASN A 51 10.18 -4.05 12.66
CA ASN A 51 10.65 -5.19 13.44
C ASN A 51 11.46 -6.20 12.58
N ALA A 52 11.49 -6.04 11.26
CA ALA A 52 12.33 -6.84 10.36
C ALA A 52 13.72 -6.18 10.28
N ASP A 53 14.54 -6.45 11.28
CA ASP A 53 15.89 -5.89 11.37
C ASP A 53 16.89 -6.78 10.63
N PRO A 54 17.47 -6.33 9.50
CA PRO A 54 18.50 -7.08 8.78
C PRO A 54 19.74 -7.35 9.63
N GLU A 55 20.01 -6.56 10.67
CA GLU A 55 21.20 -6.75 11.54
C GLU A 55 21.16 -8.05 12.33
N GLN A 56 19.99 -8.66 12.52
CA GLN A 56 19.86 -9.97 13.17
C GLN A 56 20.28 -11.14 12.26
N ILE A 57 20.52 -10.91 10.99
CA ILE A 57 20.95 -11.93 10.03
C ILE A 57 22.46 -12.18 10.24
N ARG A 58 22.82 -13.43 10.58
CA ARG A 58 24.22 -13.81 10.86
C ARG A 58 25.11 -13.83 9.61
N ASP A 59 24.53 -14.17 8.46
CA ASP A 59 25.25 -14.17 7.17
C ASP A 59 25.39 -12.73 6.67
N GLU A 60 26.63 -12.26 6.56
CA GLU A 60 26.96 -10.89 6.19
C GLU A 60 26.51 -10.56 4.75
N ARG A 61 26.63 -11.49 3.81
CA ARG A 61 26.21 -11.30 2.41
C ARG A 61 24.68 -11.20 2.31
N LEU A 62 23.99 -12.06 3.04
CA LEU A 62 22.53 -12.04 3.08
C LEU A 62 22.02 -10.77 3.78
N ARG A 63 22.66 -10.35 4.86
CA ARG A 63 22.35 -9.11 5.57
C ARG A 63 22.48 -7.89 4.65
N GLU A 64 23.61 -7.76 3.96
CA GLU A 64 23.84 -6.63 3.05
C GLU A 64 22.84 -6.64 1.88
N ARG A 65 22.54 -7.80 1.31
CA ARG A 65 21.51 -7.94 0.28
C ARG A 65 20.13 -7.51 0.78
N MET A 66 19.74 -7.93 1.97
CA MET A 66 18.46 -7.54 2.57
C MET A 66 18.41 -6.04 2.92
N ARG A 67 19.52 -5.48 3.41
CA ARG A 67 19.65 -4.04 3.66
C ARG A 67 19.42 -3.24 2.37
N LEU A 68 20.10 -3.60 1.29
CA LEU A 68 19.93 -2.95 -0.01
C LEU A 68 18.51 -3.12 -0.55
N ALA A 69 17.91 -4.29 -0.38
CA ALA A 69 16.54 -4.56 -0.78
C ALA A 69 15.53 -3.65 -0.04
N THR A 70 15.68 -3.50 1.27
CA THR A 70 14.82 -2.63 2.09
C THR A 70 15.05 -1.14 1.83
N GLU A 71 16.26 -0.74 1.44
CA GLU A 71 16.56 0.64 1.06
C GLU A 71 15.96 1.01 -0.29
N ASN A 72 15.92 0.09 -1.24
CA ASN A 72 15.52 0.38 -2.61
C ASN A 72 14.11 -0.07 -2.98
N TRP A 73 13.58 -1.12 -2.33
CA TRP A 73 12.31 -1.75 -2.70
C TRP A 73 12.25 -2.29 -4.13
N ASP A 74 13.38 -2.82 -4.61
CA ASP A 74 13.48 -3.39 -5.95
C ASP A 74 13.06 -4.87 -5.97
N TYR A 75 11.77 -5.10 -5.74
CA TYR A 75 11.12 -6.41 -5.73
C TYR A 75 9.76 -6.33 -6.43
N PRO A 76 9.32 -7.41 -7.11
CA PRO A 76 7.99 -7.45 -7.75
C PRO A 76 6.83 -7.31 -6.77
N ILE A 77 6.97 -7.87 -5.57
CA ILE A 77 5.95 -7.80 -4.51
C ILE A 77 6.61 -7.29 -3.23
N ILE A 78 6.05 -6.24 -2.66
CA ILE A 78 6.52 -5.65 -1.41
C ILE A 78 5.37 -5.69 -0.41
N VAL A 79 5.62 -6.25 0.79
CA VAL A 79 4.68 -6.25 1.91
C VAL A 79 5.25 -5.37 3.01
N THR A 80 4.54 -4.32 3.36
CA THR A 80 5.04 -3.28 4.27
C THR A 80 3.93 -2.71 5.16
N THR A 81 4.27 -1.78 6.05
CA THR A 81 3.29 -1.02 6.83
C THR A 81 2.82 0.23 6.09
N ASN A 82 1.60 0.70 6.41
CA ASN A 82 1.12 2.02 5.95
C ASN A 82 2.11 3.12 6.34
N VAL A 83 2.69 3.05 7.55
CA VAL A 83 3.67 4.02 8.05
C VAL A 83 4.92 4.03 7.17
N GLN A 84 5.52 2.86 6.89
CA GLN A 84 6.73 2.77 6.05
C GLN A 84 6.48 3.24 4.62
N LEU A 85 5.30 2.98 4.07
CA LEU A 85 4.92 3.48 2.75
C LEU A 85 4.88 5.01 2.75
N PHE A 86 4.16 5.62 3.68
CA PHE A 86 4.04 7.08 3.73
C PHE A 86 5.34 7.77 4.15
N GLU A 87 6.10 7.20 5.07
CA GLU A 87 7.46 7.69 5.35
C GLU A 87 8.31 7.69 4.08
N SER A 88 8.24 6.63 3.26
CA SER A 88 8.97 6.57 2.00
C SER A 88 8.53 7.63 0.98
N MET A 89 7.28 8.09 1.06
CA MET A 89 6.73 9.14 0.19
C MET A 89 7.06 10.56 0.68
N PHE A 90 7.25 10.78 1.98
CA PHE A 90 7.35 12.11 2.59
C PHE A 90 8.70 12.41 3.25
N ASP A 91 9.54 11.40 3.49
CA ASP A 91 10.83 11.58 4.14
C ASP A 91 11.81 12.33 3.23
N ASN A 92 12.70 13.11 3.85
CA ASN A 92 13.77 13.83 3.18
C ASN A 92 15.15 13.15 3.29
N ARG A 93 15.24 12.02 4.01
CA ARG A 93 16.48 11.25 4.15
C ARG A 93 16.82 10.53 2.84
N PRO A 94 18.03 10.65 2.30
CA PRO A 94 18.40 10.04 1.01
C PRO A 94 18.21 8.52 0.97
N SER A 95 18.44 7.80 2.08
CA SER A 95 18.26 6.36 2.18
C SER A 95 16.79 5.93 2.03
N VAL A 96 15.86 6.76 2.48
CA VAL A 96 14.42 6.51 2.38
C VAL A 96 13.88 6.96 1.03
N CYS A 97 14.36 8.11 0.52
CA CYS A 97 13.96 8.63 -0.80
C CYS A 97 14.31 7.67 -1.96
N ARG A 98 15.26 6.77 -1.79
CA ARG A 98 15.59 5.75 -2.81
C ARG A 98 14.40 4.87 -3.17
N ARG A 99 13.44 4.66 -2.25
CA ARG A 99 12.25 3.86 -2.50
C ARG A 99 11.27 4.52 -3.46
N LEU A 100 11.31 5.86 -3.58
CA LEU A 100 10.37 6.62 -4.41
C LEU A 100 10.37 6.16 -5.86
N HIS A 101 11.54 5.87 -6.45
CA HIS A 101 11.61 5.44 -7.85
C HIS A 101 10.97 4.07 -8.08
N ASN A 102 10.83 3.27 -7.04
CA ASN A 102 10.17 1.97 -7.06
C ASN A 102 8.70 2.03 -6.58
N ILE A 103 8.24 3.14 -6.01
CA ILE A 103 6.82 3.43 -5.78
C ILE A 103 6.14 3.91 -7.07
N VAL A 104 6.90 4.58 -7.94
CA VAL A 104 6.46 4.98 -9.28
C VAL A 104 6.11 3.76 -10.11
N ASN A 105 5.11 3.88 -10.99
CA ASN A 105 4.66 2.81 -11.88
C ASN A 105 4.29 1.49 -11.15
N SER A 106 3.64 1.60 -10.00
CA SER A 106 3.23 0.47 -9.16
C SER A 106 1.74 0.44 -8.89
N VAL A 107 1.25 -0.73 -8.46
CA VAL A 107 -0.07 -0.87 -7.84
C VAL A 107 0.10 -0.93 -6.33
N ILE A 108 -0.51 -0.01 -5.60
CA ILE A 108 -0.52 0.01 -4.15
C ILE A 108 -1.85 -0.54 -3.64
N ILE A 109 -1.80 -1.54 -2.78
CA ILE A 109 -2.94 -1.99 -1.99
C ILE A 109 -2.79 -1.35 -0.61
N LEU A 110 -3.70 -0.44 -0.28
CA LEU A 110 -3.82 0.12 1.07
C LEU A 110 -4.90 -0.66 1.82
N ASP A 111 -4.46 -1.49 2.76
CA ASP A 111 -5.38 -2.29 3.57
C ASP A 111 -5.82 -1.53 4.82
N GLU A 112 -7.08 -1.76 5.23
CA GLU A 112 -7.71 -1.14 6.39
C GLU A 112 -7.59 0.40 6.38
N VAL A 113 -7.96 1.03 5.26
CA VAL A 113 -7.80 2.48 5.03
C VAL A 113 -8.44 3.34 6.11
N GLN A 114 -9.48 2.84 6.78
CA GLN A 114 -10.11 3.55 7.91
C GLN A 114 -9.18 3.75 9.12
N THR A 115 -8.01 3.06 9.15
CA THR A 115 -7.00 3.25 10.21
C THR A 115 -6.10 4.47 9.99
N LEU A 116 -6.19 5.12 8.81
CA LEU A 116 -5.42 6.32 8.54
C LEU A 116 -5.84 7.46 9.46
N GLN A 117 -4.84 8.11 10.07
CA GLN A 117 -5.09 9.20 11.00
C GLN A 117 -5.61 10.43 10.24
N VAL A 118 -6.68 11.02 10.76
CA VAL A 118 -7.38 12.16 10.14
C VAL A 118 -6.45 13.37 9.97
N ASP A 119 -5.52 13.58 10.91
CA ASP A 119 -4.56 14.70 10.87
C ASP A 119 -3.63 14.66 9.65
N TYR A 120 -3.34 13.46 9.14
CA TYR A 120 -2.47 13.26 7.98
C TYR A 120 -3.24 12.94 6.70
N LEU A 121 -4.56 12.90 6.76
CA LEU A 121 -5.38 12.43 5.64
C LEU A 121 -5.25 13.34 4.41
N GLN A 122 -5.22 14.66 4.61
CA GLN A 122 -5.08 15.62 3.50
C GLN A 122 -3.77 15.44 2.74
N PRO A 123 -2.57 15.48 3.35
CA PRO A 123 -1.31 15.28 2.63
C PRO A 123 -1.22 13.88 1.99
N ILE A 124 -1.78 12.86 2.61
CA ILE A 124 -1.85 11.51 2.04
C ILE A 124 -2.69 11.52 0.75
N VAL A 125 -3.91 12.03 0.81
CA VAL A 125 -4.83 12.10 -0.34
C VAL A 125 -4.22 12.90 -1.49
N ASP A 126 -3.65 14.06 -1.20
CA ASP A 126 -3.04 14.93 -2.22
C ASP A 126 -1.81 14.28 -2.87
N SER A 127 -1.02 13.56 -2.10
CA SER A 127 0.11 12.78 -2.63
C SER A 127 -0.36 11.62 -3.50
N LEU A 128 -1.33 10.84 -3.05
CA LEU A 128 -1.87 9.73 -3.84
C LEU A 128 -2.44 10.21 -5.18
N LYS A 129 -3.17 11.34 -5.20
CA LYS A 129 -3.66 11.98 -6.43
C LYS A 129 -2.50 12.38 -7.36
N THR A 130 -1.47 12.99 -6.79
CA THR A 130 -0.30 13.46 -7.54
C THR A 130 0.47 12.28 -8.15
N TYR A 131 0.74 11.25 -7.37
CA TYR A 131 1.44 10.05 -7.84
C TYR A 131 0.62 9.28 -8.89
N ASN A 132 -0.68 9.15 -8.70
CA ASN A 132 -1.55 8.56 -9.72
C ASN A 132 -1.48 9.32 -11.05
N LYS A 133 -1.60 10.65 -11.01
CA LYS A 133 -1.62 11.50 -12.20
C LYS A 133 -0.28 11.57 -12.93
N LEU A 134 0.84 11.69 -12.19
CA LEU A 134 2.15 11.97 -12.76
C LEU A 134 3.02 10.73 -12.96
N PHE A 135 2.83 9.69 -12.14
CA PHE A 135 3.75 8.57 -12.05
C PHE A 135 3.12 7.21 -12.34
N LYS A 136 1.94 7.18 -12.94
CA LYS A 136 1.21 5.94 -13.31
C LYS A 136 1.02 4.98 -12.14
N MET A 137 0.90 5.50 -10.92
CA MET A 137 0.63 4.70 -9.74
C MET A 137 -0.87 4.45 -9.63
N SER A 138 -1.27 3.21 -9.41
CA SER A 138 -2.66 2.86 -9.12
C SER A 138 -2.82 2.52 -7.64
N VAL A 139 -3.93 2.90 -7.04
CA VAL A 139 -4.21 2.63 -5.62
C VAL A 139 -5.50 1.84 -5.50
N LEU A 140 -5.42 0.71 -4.80
CA LEU A 140 -6.55 -0.09 -4.38
C LEU A 140 -6.77 0.09 -2.88
N PHE A 141 -7.93 0.63 -2.51
CA PHE A 141 -8.34 0.72 -1.12
C PHE A 141 -9.13 -0.52 -0.72
N THR A 142 -8.70 -1.18 0.36
CA THR A 142 -9.46 -2.25 1.01
C THR A 142 -9.86 -1.78 2.40
N THR A 143 -11.12 -2.01 2.78
CA THR A 143 -11.68 -1.46 4.02
C THR A 143 -12.89 -2.27 4.48
N ALA A 144 -13.04 -2.43 5.78
CA ALA A 144 -14.23 -3.03 6.39
C ALA A 144 -15.38 -2.01 6.52
N SER A 145 -15.05 -0.72 6.62
CA SER A 145 -16.02 0.38 6.66
C SER A 145 -15.63 1.41 5.61
N GLN A 146 -16.58 1.96 4.85
CA GLN A 146 -16.27 2.94 3.80
C GLN A 146 -15.81 4.27 4.43
N PRO A 147 -14.51 4.60 4.41
CA PRO A 147 -14.06 5.92 4.82
C PRO A 147 -14.47 6.94 3.76
N VAL A 148 -14.80 8.14 4.20
CA VAL A 148 -15.08 9.25 3.30
C VAL A 148 -13.75 9.74 2.71
N LEU A 149 -13.38 9.19 1.55
CA LEU A 149 -12.18 9.59 0.79
C LEU A 149 -12.52 10.45 -0.43
N SER A 150 -13.81 10.58 -0.76
CA SER A 150 -14.31 11.35 -1.90
C SER A 150 -15.12 12.56 -1.44
N GLY A 151 -15.29 13.53 -2.35
CA GLY A 151 -16.02 14.77 -2.04
C GLY A 151 -15.24 15.75 -1.18
N VAL A 152 -15.93 16.49 -0.33
CA VAL A 152 -15.33 17.41 0.62
C VAL A 152 -15.14 16.68 1.94
N ILE A 153 -13.90 16.57 2.41
CA ILE A 153 -13.55 15.92 3.66
C ILE A 153 -13.33 17.01 4.72
N GLU A 154 -14.01 16.88 5.84
CA GLU A 154 -13.82 17.76 6.99
C GLU A 154 -12.54 17.37 7.73
N GLY A 155 -11.59 18.29 7.84
CA GLY A 155 -10.39 18.10 8.67
C GLY A 155 -10.72 18.25 10.16
N CYS A 156 -9.74 17.96 11.02
CA CYS A 156 -9.86 18.13 12.48
C CYS A 156 -10.19 19.58 12.89
N ASN A 157 -9.92 20.56 12.02
CA ASN A 157 -10.35 21.93 12.19
C ASN A 157 -11.52 22.18 11.22
N PRO A 158 -12.73 22.61 11.71
CA PRO A 158 -13.90 22.86 10.85
C PRO A 158 -13.68 23.86 9.71
N LYS A 159 -12.60 24.64 9.76
CA LYS A 159 -12.20 25.58 8.69
C LYS A 159 -11.28 24.98 7.66
N ALA A 160 -10.84 23.73 7.81
CA ALA A 160 -9.88 23.05 6.94
C ALA A 160 -10.55 21.89 6.21
N SER A 161 -11.63 22.17 5.47
CA SER A 161 -12.14 21.19 4.50
C SER A 161 -11.22 21.11 3.28
N PHE A 162 -10.98 19.89 2.79
CA PHE A 162 -10.16 19.65 1.59
C PHE A 162 -10.87 18.72 0.62
N SER A 163 -10.49 18.81 -0.66
CA SER A 163 -11.04 17.97 -1.71
C SER A 163 -10.44 16.56 -1.65
N GLY A 164 -11.27 15.57 -1.43
CA GLY A 164 -10.91 14.15 -1.52
C GLY A 164 -10.57 13.69 -2.95
N ILE A 165 -10.55 12.38 -3.14
CA ILE A 165 -10.28 11.75 -4.44
C ILE A 165 -11.57 11.74 -5.25
N ASN A 166 -11.57 12.40 -6.43
CA ASN A 166 -12.80 12.58 -7.21
C ASN A 166 -13.22 11.34 -8.01
N GLU A 167 -12.30 10.41 -8.29
CA GLU A 167 -12.55 9.25 -9.16
C GLU A 167 -12.20 7.93 -8.45
N ILE A 168 -12.94 7.62 -7.40
CA ILE A 168 -12.88 6.27 -6.80
C ILE A 168 -13.90 5.39 -7.52
N LYS A 169 -13.41 4.31 -8.16
CA LYS A 169 -14.26 3.31 -8.80
C LYS A 169 -14.41 2.10 -7.89
N GLU A 170 -15.62 1.73 -7.59
CA GLU A 170 -15.90 0.48 -6.91
C GLU A 170 -15.60 -0.70 -7.82
N ILE A 171 -14.85 -1.68 -7.30
CA ILE A 171 -14.49 -2.90 -8.05
C ILE A 171 -15.61 -3.92 -7.99
N ILE A 172 -16.39 -3.94 -6.89
CA ILE A 172 -17.54 -4.83 -6.73
C ILE A 172 -18.74 -4.10 -7.32
N PRO A 173 -19.37 -4.64 -8.39
CA PRO A 173 -20.56 -4.02 -8.97
C PRO A 173 -21.71 -3.93 -7.95
N GLU A 174 -22.44 -2.81 -7.97
CA GLU A 174 -23.62 -2.58 -7.08
C GLU A 174 -24.66 -3.70 -7.13
N ASN A 175 -24.77 -4.39 -8.27
CA ASN A 175 -25.72 -5.51 -8.49
C ASN A 175 -25.29 -6.82 -7.81
N PHE A 176 -24.17 -6.84 -7.12
CA PHE A 176 -23.65 -8.06 -6.48
C PHE A 176 -24.34 -8.32 -5.12
N TRP A 177 -25.62 -8.17 -4.98
CA TRP A 177 -26.55 -8.52 -3.87
C TRP A 177 -25.95 -9.20 -2.63
N LEU A 178 -24.63 -9.00 -2.37
CA LEU A 178 -23.90 -9.59 -1.26
C LEU A 178 -24.46 -9.11 0.07
N HIS A 179 -24.81 -7.85 0.18
CA HIS A 179 -25.37 -7.26 1.39
C HIS A 179 -26.74 -7.86 1.73
N ASP A 180 -27.58 -8.11 0.72
CA ASP A 180 -28.92 -8.71 0.92
C ASP A 180 -28.82 -10.20 1.27
N LYS A 181 -27.84 -10.91 0.66
CA LYS A 181 -27.59 -12.34 0.96
C LYS A 181 -26.93 -12.58 2.30
N LEU A 182 -26.20 -11.59 2.84
CA LEU A 182 -25.49 -11.68 4.12
C LEU A 182 -26.27 -11.00 5.26
N ARG A 183 -27.43 -10.42 4.98
CA ARG A 183 -28.30 -9.82 5.99
C ARG A 183 -28.77 -10.94 6.94
N ARG A 184 -28.16 -11.00 8.11
CA ARG A 184 -28.63 -11.87 9.19
C ARG A 184 -29.96 -11.30 9.70
N VAL A 185 -30.98 -12.15 9.67
CA VAL A 185 -32.29 -11.88 10.27
C VAL A 185 -32.15 -11.75 11.77
#